data_3edfef08cd8623231a76ae6ccc172e87
#
_entry.id   3edfef08cd8623231a76ae6ccc172e87
#
_cell.length_a   1.000
_cell.length_b   1.000
_cell.length_c   1.000
_cell.angle_alpha   90.00
_cell.angle_beta   90.00
_cell.angle_gamma   90.00
#
_symmetry.space_group_name_H-M   'P 1'
#
loop_
_entity.id
_entity.type
_entity.pdbx_description
1 polymer ?
#
loop_
_entity_poly.entity_id
_entity_poly.type
_entity_poly.pdbx_seq_one_letter_code
_entity_poly.pdbx_strand_id
1 'polypeptide(L)'
;MNLPFFLAKRIYANNTDKTRVDRPAIRIAIAGVAVGLAVMLVSVSVVFGFKHTIRNKVVGFGSHIQVANFMTLQASEQYPIQMGDSMLKVLRAIPGVRHVQRFAIKQGILKTNSDFLGVAFKGIAADYDTTFIHQHLVAGAIPHFSDSVGKQQVVISQAIADQLNLKLGDKVFAYFIDNTGVKARRFSVAVIYQTNLSQYDKVTCFIDLYTAVKLNAWETDQASGAELTVNDFDRLDDTAARVVNKVNRTIDRYGETYSSQTIQEMNPQIFSWLDLLDLNVWIILGLMLSVAGVTMISGLLIIILERTAMIGILKAVGARNVTIRRTFLWFAVFTIGKGMLIGNLIGMGLIALQHYTGLVKLNPATYYVSTVPVEFNLLVWLLLNVATLLISVFVLIAPSYLVSKINPATSMRYE
;
A
#
# COMPACT_ATOMS: atom_id res chain seq x y z
N MET A 1 36.81 4.27 32.22
CA MET A 1 35.52 4.99 32.34
C MET A 1 35.48 6.12 31.32
N ASN A 2 34.46 6.20 30.45
CA ASN A 2 34.37 7.23 29.42
C ASN A 2 33.86 8.53 30.09
N LEU A 3 34.75 9.46 30.46
CA LEU A 3 34.45 10.68 31.21
C LEU A 3 33.27 11.48 30.57
N PRO A 4 33.23 11.70 29.25
CA PRO A 4 32.08 12.39 28.58
C PRO A 4 30.74 11.73 28.86
N PHE A 5 30.67 10.40 28.80
CA PHE A 5 29.43 9.63 29.05
C PHE A 5 29.00 9.73 30.51
N PHE A 6 29.96 9.63 31.47
CA PHE A 6 29.68 9.76 32.89
C PHE A 6 29.12 11.15 33.22
N LEU A 7 29.76 12.20 32.72
CA LEU A 7 29.28 13.59 32.92
C LEU A 7 27.90 13.80 32.33
N ALA A 8 27.67 13.34 31.09
CA ALA A 8 26.37 13.45 30.41
C ALA A 8 25.26 12.75 31.21
N LYS A 9 25.50 11.51 31.70
CA LYS A 9 24.56 10.75 32.54
C LYS A 9 24.23 11.48 33.83
N ARG A 10 25.25 12.08 34.49
CA ARG A 10 25.06 12.80 35.76
C ARG A 10 24.34 14.13 35.56
N ILE A 11 24.64 14.88 34.47
CA ILE A 11 23.91 16.09 34.12
C ILE A 11 22.43 15.74 33.83
N TYR A 12 22.17 14.66 33.08
CA TYR A 12 20.81 14.22 32.77
C TYR A 12 20.04 13.74 34.01
N ALA A 13 20.68 13.01 34.92
CA ALA A 13 20.07 12.48 36.15
C ALA A 13 19.83 13.54 37.22
N ASN A 14 20.79 14.48 37.43
CA ASN A 14 20.65 15.58 38.40
C ASN A 14 19.62 16.65 38.01
N ASN A 15 19.01 16.52 36.84
CA ASN A 15 17.93 17.39 36.39
C ASN A 15 16.59 17.10 37.12
N THR A 16 16.64 16.38 38.26
CA THR A 16 15.49 16.04 39.10
C THR A 16 15.05 17.17 40.07
N ASP A 17 15.87 18.21 40.29
CA ASP A 17 15.50 19.35 41.14
C ASP A 17 14.43 20.24 40.50
N LYS A 18 13.31 20.47 41.20
CA LYS A 18 12.06 21.04 40.71
C LYS A 18 12.10 22.53 40.32
N THR A 19 13.17 23.24 40.55
CA THR A 19 13.24 24.72 40.51
C THR A 19 14.06 25.30 39.35
N ARG A 20 14.58 24.51 38.37
CA ARG A 20 15.46 25.01 37.31
C ARG A 20 14.76 25.17 35.96
N VAL A 21 15.18 26.24 35.25
CA VAL A 21 14.66 26.67 33.92
C VAL A 21 14.94 25.64 32.82
N ASP A 22 15.94 24.73 32.99
CA ASP A 22 16.37 23.70 32.02
C ASP A 22 15.25 22.76 31.56
N ARG A 23 14.20 22.59 32.34
CA ARG A 23 13.13 21.58 32.10
C ARG A 23 12.25 21.85 30.90
N PRO A 24 11.79 23.10 30.66
CA PRO A 24 10.93 23.37 29.50
C PRO A 24 11.62 23.06 28.17
N ALA A 25 12.89 23.48 28.03
CA ALA A 25 13.66 23.29 26.79
C ALA A 25 13.87 21.78 26.47
N ILE A 26 14.26 20.99 27.48
CA ILE A 26 14.43 19.52 27.34
C ILE A 26 13.09 18.84 27.00
N ARG A 27 12.00 19.27 27.68
CA ARG A 27 10.67 18.69 27.40
C ARG A 27 10.19 19.02 25.98
N ILE A 28 10.42 20.24 25.52
CA ILE A 28 10.10 20.65 24.14
C ILE A 28 10.91 19.84 23.14
N ALA A 29 12.21 19.64 23.37
CA ALA A 29 13.07 18.82 22.53
C ALA A 29 12.62 17.35 22.50
N ILE A 30 12.30 16.76 23.66
CA ILE A 30 11.74 15.40 23.73
C ILE A 30 10.41 15.32 23.01
N ALA A 31 9.50 16.28 23.20
CA ALA A 31 8.20 16.31 22.54
C ALA A 31 8.35 16.46 21.02
N GLY A 32 9.25 17.31 20.54
CA GLY A 32 9.51 17.48 19.10
C GLY A 32 9.97 16.19 18.42
N VAL A 33 10.92 15.48 19.04
CA VAL A 33 11.38 14.18 18.54
C VAL A 33 10.26 13.13 18.63
N ALA A 34 9.51 13.10 19.73
CA ALA A 34 8.44 12.13 19.94
C ALA A 34 7.31 12.32 18.93
N VAL A 35 6.83 13.54 18.73
CA VAL A 35 5.78 13.84 17.75
C VAL A 35 6.29 13.60 16.33
N GLY A 36 7.51 14.05 16.00
CA GLY A 36 8.10 13.83 14.69
C GLY A 36 8.18 12.35 14.33
N LEU A 37 8.70 11.51 15.24
CA LEU A 37 8.79 10.06 15.01
C LEU A 37 7.41 9.40 14.95
N ALA A 38 6.48 9.78 15.83
CA ALA A 38 5.12 9.23 15.81
C ALA A 38 4.41 9.52 14.48
N VAL A 39 4.50 10.77 13.97
CA VAL A 39 3.94 11.16 12.67
C VAL A 39 4.60 10.40 11.52
N MET A 40 5.93 10.26 11.53
CA MET A 40 6.63 9.47 10.51
C MET A 40 6.17 8.00 10.49
N LEU A 41 6.06 7.37 11.67
CA LEU A 41 5.60 5.97 11.79
C LEU A 41 4.18 5.80 11.27
N VAL A 42 3.25 6.67 11.67
CA VAL A 42 1.85 6.62 11.23
C VAL A 42 1.75 6.86 9.73
N SER A 43 2.42 7.88 9.19
CA SER A 43 2.38 8.20 7.75
C SER A 43 2.87 7.06 6.89
N VAL A 44 4.00 6.46 7.25
CA VAL A 44 4.56 5.32 6.52
C VAL A 44 3.65 4.11 6.62
N SER A 45 3.14 3.78 7.82
CA SER A 45 2.21 2.66 8.04
C SER A 45 0.93 2.79 7.22
N VAL A 46 0.36 4.00 7.15
CA VAL A 46 -0.83 4.30 6.35
C VAL A 46 -0.54 4.10 4.87
N VAL A 47 0.56 4.64 4.34
CA VAL A 47 0.86 4.53 2.90
C VAL A 47 1.14 3.09 2.49
N PHE A 48 1.91 2.33 3.29
CA PHE A 48 2.10 0.90 3.03
C PHE A 48 0.78 0.14 3.05
N GLY A 49 -0.07 0.41 4.06
CA GLY A 49 -1.39 -0.20 4.16
C GLY A 49 -2.28 0.11 2.96
N PHE A 50 -2.31 1.36 2.49
CA PHE A 50 -3.05 1.75 1.27
C PHE A 50 -2.51 1.03 0.03
N LYS A 51 -1.20 1.10 -0.21
CA LYS A 51 -0.58 0.47 -1.39
C LYS A 51 -0.88 -1.02 -1.45
N HIS A 52 -0.70 -1.73 -0.34
CA HIS A 52 -0.93 -3.17 -0.28
C HIS A 52 -2.42 -3.50 -0.45
N THR A 53 -3.31 -2.80 0.24
CA THR A 53 -4.76 -3.05 0.16
C THR A 53 -5.31 -2.78 -1.23
N ILE A 54 -4.99 -1.63 -1.84
CA ILE A 54 -5.50 -1.28 -3.16
C ILE A 54 -4.91 -2.20 -4.22
N ARG A 55 -3.60 -2.44 -4.20
CA ARG A 55 -2.94 -3.39 -5.10
C ARG A 55 -3.61 -4.76 -5.07
N ASN A 56 -3.82 -5.33 -3.87
CA ASN A 56 -4.43 -6.64 -3.72
C ASN A 56 -5.87 -6.69 -4.25
N LYS A 57 -6.63 -5.61 -4.09
CA LYS A 57 -7.98 -5.52 -4.65
C LYS A 57 -7.97 -5.48 -6.18
N VAL A 58 -7.10 -4.67 -6.79
CA VAL A 58 -7.00 -4.56 -8.25
C VAL A 58 -6.53 -5.89 -8.86
N VAL A 59 -5.50 -6.50 -8.25
CA VAL A 59 -5.00 -7.81 -8.64
C VAL A 59 -6.08 -8.90 -8.48
N GLY A 60 -6.91 -8.82 -7.44
CA GLY A 60 -7.98 -9.78 -7.20
C GLY A 60 -9.03 -9.85 -8.31
N PHE A 61 -9.25 -8.76 -9.06
CA PHE A 61 -10.14 -8.74 -10.22
C PHE A 61 -9.48 -9.17 -11.54
N GLY A 62 -8.20 -8.86 -11.75
CA GLY A 62 -7.53 -9.00 -13.05
C GLY A 62 -6.20 -9.74 -13.03
N SER A 63 -5.78 -10.28 -11.86
CA SER A 63 -4.46 -10.91 -11.71
C SER A 63 -3.28 -9.94 -11.97
N HIS A 64 -2.04 -10.44 -12.06
CA HIS A 64 -0.84 -9.60 -12.18
C HIS A 64 -0.47 -9.28 -13.64
N ILE A 65 -0.66 -10.26 -14.54
CA ILE A 65 -0.39 -10.12 -15.97
C ILE A 65 -1.57 -10.74 -16.72
N GLN A 66 -2.02 -10.08 -17.76
CA GLN A 66 -3.05 -10.58 -18.66
C GLN A 66 -2.43 -10.83 -20.03
N VAL A 67 -2.70 -12.01 -20.60
CA VAL A 67 -2.37 -12.35 -21.99
C VAL A 67 -3.68 -12.41 -22.75
N ALA A 68 -3.81 -11.62 -23.82
CA ALA A 68 -5.03 -11.49 -24.60
C ALA A 68 -4.69 -11.29 -26.09
N ASN A 69 -5.73 -11.15 -26.92
CA ASN A 69 -5.57 -10.78 -28.31
C ASN A 69 -5.06 -9.33 -28.42
N PHE A 70 -4.08 -9.10 -29.29
CA PHE A 70 -3.52 -7.77 -29.55
C PHE A 70 -4.59 -6.73 -29.91
N MET A 71 -5.60 -7.13 -30.70
CA MET A 71 -6.69 -6.24 -31.11
C MET A 71 -7.59 -5.84 -29.93
N THR A 72 -7.79 -6.72 -28.95
CA THR A 72 -8.56 -6.41 -27.72
C THR A 72 -7.94 -5.25 -26.95
N LEU A 73 -6.61 -5.11 -26.96
CA LEU A 73 -5.93 -4.04 -26.26
C LEU A 73 -6.09 -2.66 -26.93
N GLN A 74 -6.46 -2.65 -28.19
CA GLN A 74 -6.63 -1.41 -28.98
C GLN A 74 -8.09 -1.04 -29.24
N ALA A 75 -9.01 -1.99 -29.02
CA ALA A 75 -10.43 -1.81 -29.29
C ALA A 75 -11.25 -1.97 -28.01
N SER A 76 -12.46 -1.42 -28.01
CA SER A 76 -13.45 -1.65 -26.93
C SER A 76 -14.12 -3.03 -27.01
N GLU A 77 -13.92 -3.75 -28.11
CA GLU A 77 -14.48 -5.07 -28.36
C GLU A 77 -13.55 -6.17 -27.92
N GLN A 78 -14.11 -7.32 -27.52
CA GLN A 78 -13.37 -8.51 -27.13
C GLN A 78 -13.13 -9.39 -28.36
N TYR A 79 -11.88 -9.61 -28.69
CA TYR A 79 -11.46 -10.52 -29.73
C TYR A 79 -11.00 -11.85 -29.13
N PRO A 80 -11.36 -12.98 -29.76
CA PRO A 80 -10.93 -14.29 -29.27
C PRO A 80 -9.44 -14.50 -29.45
N ILE A 81 -8.85 -15.31 -28.60
CA ILE A 81 -7.50 -15.83 -28.76
C ILE A 81 -7.48 -17.30 -28.32
N GLN A 82 -6.64 -18.11 -28.96
CA GLN A 82 -6.52 -19.52 -28.57
C GLN A 82 -5.89 -19.67 -27.18
N MET A 83 -6.64 -20.16 -26.20
CA MET A 83 -6.20 -20.44 -24.82
C MET A 83 -6.49 -21.88 -24.41
N GLY A 84 -6.17 -22.81 -25.30
CA GLY A 84 -6.25 -24.25 -25.02
C GLY A 84 -5.14 -24.71 -24.04
N ASP A 85 -5.22 -25.98 -23.64
CA ASP A 85 -4.31 -26.58 -22.64
C ASP A 85 -2.82 -26.48 -23.01
N SER A 86 -2.49 -26.49 -24.31
CA SER A 86 -1.12 -26.33 -24.79
C SER A 86 -0.57 -24.94 -24.44
N MET A 87 -1.32 -23.86 -24.68
CA MET A 87 -0.90 -22.50 -24.34
C MET A 87 -0.84 -22.31 -22.83
N LEU A 88 -1.80 -22.83 -22.08
CA LEU A 88 -1.77 -22.79 -20.61
C LEU A 88 -0.54 -23.48 -20.03
N LYS A 89 -0.10 -24.61 -20.63
CA LYS A 89 1.15 -25.28 -20.23
C LYS A 89 2.39 -24.41 -20.51
N VAL A 90 2.41 -23.74 -21.67
CA VAL A 90 3.50 -22.81 -22.01
C VAL A 90 3.57 -21.65 -21.01
N LEU A 91 2.43 -21.05 -20.67
CA LEU A 91 2.36 -19.94 -19.70
C LEU A 91 2.75 -20.38 -18.28
N ARG A 92 2.29 -21.56 -17.84
CA ARG A 92 2.64 -22.14 -16.52
C ARG A 92 4.13 -22.48 -16.40
N ALA A 93 4.80 -22.78 -17.51
CA ALA A 93 6.22 -23.09 -17.53
C ALA A 93 7.14 -21.86 -17.44
N ILE A 94 6.61 -20.62 -17.51
CA ILE A 94 7.41 -19.39 -17.44
C ILE A 94 7.88 -19.19 -15.99
N PRO A 95 9.20 -19.04 -15.76
CA PRO A 95 9.71 -18.80 -14.41
C PRO A 95 9.16 -17.51 -13.80
N GLY A 96 8.65 -17.61 -12.57
CA GLY A 96 8.01 -16.50 -11.86
C GLY A 96 6.48 -16.53 -11.91
N VAL A 97 5.86 -17.30 -12.79
CA VAL A 97 4.41 -17.51 -12.85
C VAL A 97 4.01 -18.55 -11.79
N ARG A 98 3.04 -18.20 -10.94
CA ARG A 98 2.51 -19.07 -9.88
C ARG A 98 1.25 -19.81 -10.33
N HIS A 99 0.33 -19.10 -10.99
CA HIS A 99 -0.95 -19.64 -11.42
C HIS A 99 -1.37 -19.01 -12.74
N VAL A 100 -2.07 -19.79 -13.58
CA VAL A 100 -2.62 -19.35 -14.87
C VAL A 100 -4.05 -19.82 -14.97
N GLN A 101 -4.96 -18.91 -15.27
CA GLN A 101 -6.40 -19.15 -15.38
C GLN A 101 -6.97 -18.50 -16.63
N ARG A 102 -7.93 -19.16 -17.28
CA ARG A 102 -8.64 -18.62 -18.45
C ARG A 102 -9.80 -17.74 -18.03
N PHE A 103 -10.12 -16.76 -18.88
CA PHE A 103 -11.33 -15.97 -18.74
C PHE A 103 -11.91 -15.61 -20.12
N ALA A 104 -13.21 -15.38 -20.16
CA ALA A 104 -13.88 -14.82 -21.35
C ALA A 104 -14.82 -13.69 -20.90
N ILE A 105 -14.78 -12.57 -21.58
CA ILE A 105 -15.65 -11.42 -21.28
C ILE A 105 -16.73 -11.30 -22.36
N LYS A 106 -17.97 -11.07 -21.94
CA LYS A 106 -19.07 -10.66 -22.81
C LYS A 106 -19.79 -9.47 -22.19
N GLN A 107 -19.88 -8.41 -22.96
CA GLN A 107 -20.71 -7.26 -22.57
C GLN A 107 -22.18 -7.58 -22.75
N GLY A 108 -23.01 -7.11 -21.82
CA GLY A 108 -24.45 -7.32 -21.88
C GLY A 108 -25.19 -6.37 -20.94
N ILE A 109 -26.50 -6.48 -20.94
CA ILE A 109 -27.40 -5.64 -20.13
C ILE A 109 -28.17 -6.54 -19.19
N LEU A 110 -28.02 -6.36 -17.88
CA LEU A 110 -28.91 -6.92 -16.89
C LEU A 110 -30.21 -6.10 -16.88
N LYS A 111 -31.34 -6.77 -16.89
CA LYS A 111 -32.65 -6.11 -16.88
C LYS A 111 -33.55 -6.76 -15.83
N THR A 112 -34.15 -5.91 -15.01
CA THR A 112 -35.27 -6.23 -14.11
C THR A 112 -36.56 -5.60 -14.62
N ASN A 113 -37.64 -5.75 -13.88
CA ASN A 113 -38.92 -5.11 -14.23
C ASN A 113 -38.86 -3.58 -14.07
N SER A 114 -37.98 -3.07 -13.21
CA SER A 114 -37.89 -1.65 -12.85
C SER A 114 -36.73 -0.90 -13.48
N ASP A 115 -35.62 -1.60 -13.78
CA ASP A 115 -34.37 -0.93 -14.19
C ASP A 115 -33.51 -1.83 -15.08
N PHE A 116 -32.47 -1.24 -15.69
CA PHE A 116 -31.48 -1.96 -16.49
C PHE A 116 -30.08 -1.41 -16.25
N LEU A 117 -29.06 -2.26 -16.40
CA LEU A 117 -27.67 -1.91 -16.20
C LEU A 117 -26.75 -2.61 -17.19
N GLY A 118 -25.88 -1.86 -17.86
CA GLY A 118 -24.83 -2.40 -18.70
C GLY A 118 -23.71 -2.99 -17.83
N VAL A 119 -23.37 -4.27 -18.08
CA VAL A 119 -22.35 -4.99 -17.31
C VAL A 119 -21.44 -5.84 -18.20
N ALA A 120 -20.25 -6.14 -17.69
CA ALA A 120 -19.33 -7.10 -18.27
C ALA A 120 -19.47 -8.44 -17.53
N PHE A 121 -19.86 -9.48 -18.25
CA PHE A 121 -19.91 -10.84 -17.74
C PHE A 121 -18.55 -11.49 -17.95
N LYS A 122 -17.83 -11.71 -16.84
CA LYS A 122 -16.55 -12.43 -16.84
C LYS A 122 -16.82 -13.91 -16.60
N GLY A 123 -16.64 -14.70 -17.62
CA GLY A 123 -16.70 -16.16 -17.56
C GLY A 123 -15.44 -16.73 -16.97
N ILE A 124 -15.58 -17.56 -15.94
CA ILE A 124 -14.49 -18.21 -15.21
C ILE A 124 -14.73 -19.73 -15.13
N ALA A 125 -13.65 -20.50 -15.05
CA ALA A 125 -13.69 -21.95 -14.99
C ALA A 125 -13.44 -22.49 -13.57
N ALA A 126 -13.41 -23.80 -13.41
CA ALA A 126 -13.19 -24.43 -12.11
C ALA A 126 -11.79 -24.20 -11.52
N ASP A 127 -10.81 -23.94 -12.37
CA ASP A 127 -9.42 -23.64 -12.01
C ASP A 127 -9.18 -22.18 -11.64
N TYR A 128 -10.23 -21.32 -11.69
CA TYR A 128 -10.12 -19.92 -11.35
C TYR A 128 -9.96 -19.72 -9.83
N ASP A 129 -8.99 -18.88 -9.44
CA ASP A 129 -8.77 -18.54 -8.04
C ASP A 129 -9.90 -17.62 -7.51
N THR A 130 -10.85 -18.24 -6.80
CA THR A 130 -11.99 -17.55 -6.21
C THR A 130 -11.73 -17.00 -4.80
N THR A 131 -10.50 -17.10 -4.29
CA THR A 131 -10.14 -16.67 -2.93
C THR A 131 -10.51 -15.20 -2.69
N PHE A 132 -10.28 -14.35 -3.69
CA PHE A 132 -10.63 -12.92 -3.61
C PHE A 132 -12.15 -12.71 -3.45
N ILE A 133 -12.97 -13.43 -4.20
CA ILE A 133 -14.44 -13.35 -4.10
C ILE A 133 -14.90 -13.89 -2.74
N HIS A 134 -14.28 -14.98 -2.25
CA HIS A 134 -14.56 -15.53 -0.92
C HIS A 134 -14.29 -14.53 0.21
N GLN A 135 -13.19 -13.81 0.14
CA GLN A 135 -12.83 -12.80 1.16
C GLN A 135 -13.78 -11.61 1.19
N HIS A 136 -14.48 -11.35 0.08
CA HIS A 136 -15.39 -10.22 -0.06
C HIS A 136 -16.86 -10.64 -0.17
N LEU A 137 -17.17 -11.87 0.26
CA LEU A 137 -18.51 -12.44 0.22
C LEU A 137 -19.45 -11.70 1.19
N VAL A 138 -20.61 -11.26 0.71
CA VAL A 138 -21.69 -10.68 1.52
C VAL A 138 -22.78 -11.71 1.78
N ALA A 139 -23.22 -12.41 0.73
CA ALA A 139 -24.28 -13.42 0.83
C ALA A 139 -24.14 -14.51 -0.23
N GLY A 140 -24.58 -15.72 0.07
CA GLY A 140 -24.60 -16.86 -0.85
C GLY A 140 -23.39 -17.78 -0.71
N ALA A 141 -23.24 -18.72 -1.66
CA ALA A 141 -22.13 -19.63 -1.75
C ALA A 141 -21.62 -19.66 -3.20
N ILE A 142 -20.30 -19.60 -3.39
CA ILE A 142 -19.68 -19.54 -4.71
C ILE A 142 -20.04 -20.83 -5.47
N PRO A 143 -20.65 -20.71 -6.67
CA PRO A 143 -21.00 -21.87 -7.47
C PRO A 143 -19.74 -22.55 -8.03
N HIS A 144 -19.84 -23.83 -8.32
CA HIS A 144 -18.80 -24.52 -9.09
C HIS A 144 -18.90 -24.07 -10.55
N PHE A 145 -18.00 -23.18 -10.94
CA PHE A 145 -17.88 -22.74 -12.32
C PHE A 145 -17.37 -23.88 -13.23
N SER A 146 -17.76 -23.84 -14.50
CA SER A 146 -17.43 -24.89 -15.45
C SER A 146 -17.04 -24.31 -16.81
N ASP A 147 -16.18 -25.01 -17.53
CA ASP A 147 -15.83 -24.75 -18.92
C ASP A 147 -16.61 -25.64 -19.89
N SER A 148 -17.37 -26.64 -19.38
CA SER A 148 -18.09 -27.63 -20.18
C SER A 148 -19.61 -27.58 -20.05
N VAL A 149 -20.16 -27.06 -18.95
CA VAL A 149 -21.60 -26.98 -18.68
C VAL A 149 -22.01 -25.64 -18.10
N GLY A 150 -23.04 -25.02 -18.69
CA GLY A 150 -23.60 -23.77 -18.20
C GLY A 150 -24.61 -23.97 -17.07
N LYS A 151 -24.43 -23.34 -15.93
CA LYS A 151 -25.31 -23.48 -14.74
C LYS A 151 -26.32 -22.36 -14.57
N GLN A 152 -26.35 -21.37 -15.44
CA GLN A 152 -27.26 -20.21 -15.38
C GLN A 152 -27.23 -19.49 -14.01
N GLN A 153 -26.09 -19.50 -13.35
CA GLN A 153 -25.84 -18.78 -12.10
C GLN A 153 -24.96 -17.56 -12.37
N VAL A 154 -25.23 -16.48 -11.65
CA VAL A 154 -24.45 -15.25 -11.75
C VAL A 154 -24.01 -14.80 -10.36
N VAL A 155 -22.78 -14.36 -10.27
CA VAL A 155 -22.21 -13.68 -9.10
C VAL A 155 -22.19 -12.18 -9.40
N ILE A 156 -22.86 -11.40 -8.57
CA ILE A 156 -22.98 -9.95 -8.72
C ILE A 156 -22.42 -9.23 -7.51
N SER A 157 -22.06 -7.95 -7.68
CA SER A 157 -21.67 -7.12 -6.57
C SER A 157 -22.88 -6.58 -5.80
N GLN A 158 -22.66 -6.12 -4.56
CA GLN A 158 -23.67 -5.41 -3.77
C GLN A 158 -24.13 -4.13 -4.49
N ALA A 159 -23.23 -3.42 -5.18
CA ALA A 159 -23.57 -2.22 -5.94
C ALA A 159 -24.59 -2.50 -7.07
N ILE A 160 -24.40 -3.61 -7.80
CA ILE A 160 -25.34 -4.07 -8.85
C ILE A 160 -26.64 -4.54 -8.20
N ALA A 161 -26.56 -5.29 -7.09
CA ALA A 161 -27.73 -5.78 -6.37
C ALA A 161 -28.61 -4.63 -5.86
N ASP A 162 -28.01 -3.60 -5.27
CA ASP A 162 -28.71 -2.41 -4.76
C ASP A 162 -29.35 -1.61 -5.90
N GLN A 163 -28.62 -1.40 -7.00
CA GLN A 163 -29.12 -0.63 -8.15
C GLN A 163 -30.31 -1.31 -8.83
N LEU A 164 -30.26 -2.64 -8.98
CA LEU A 164 -31.30 -3.42 -9.65
C LEU A 164 -32.36 -4.02 -8.69
N ASN A 165 -32.26 -3.72 -7.39
CA ASN A 165 -33.09 -4.29 -6.31
C ASN A 165 -33.14 -5.83 -6.34
N LEU A 166 -31.97 -6.48 -6.56
CA LEU A 166 -31.82 -7.93 -6.63
C LEU A 166 -31.38 -8.51 -5.28
N LYS A 167 -31.95 -9.65 -4.94
CA LYS A 167 -31.61 -10.45 -3.75
C LYS A 167 -31.02 -11.79 -4.15
N LEU A 168 -30.41 -12.47 -3.19
CA LEU A 168 -29.91 -13.82 -3.38
C LEU A 168 -31.04 -14.75 -3.84
N GLY A 169 -30.79 -15.54 -4.89
CA GLY A 169 -31.77 -16.46 -5.49
C GLY A 169 -32.71 -15.84 -6.52
N ASP A 170 -32.76 -14.52 -6.66
CA ASP A 170 -33.58 -13.84 -7.65
C ASP A 170 -33.16 -14.22 -9.08
N LYS A 171 -34.14 -14.18 -9.97
CA LYS A 171 -33.93 -14.44 -11.41
C LYS A 171 -33.85 -13.11 -12.14
N VAL A 172 -32.78 -12.92 -12.92
CA VAL A 172 -32.54 -11.73 -13.72
C VAL A 172 -32.32 -12.10 -15.18
N PHE A 173 -32.82 -11.28 -16.09
CA PHE A 173 -32.58 -11.43 -17.51
C PHE A 173 -31.34 -10.65 -17.93
N ALA A 174 -30.48 -11.28 -18.72
CA ALA A 174 -29.36 -10.65 -19.37
C ALA A 174 -29.56 -10.66 -20.88
N TYR A 175 -29.37 -9.50 -21.50
CA TYR A 175 -29.48 -9.31 -22.93
C TYR A 175 -28.10 -9.04 -23.52
N PHE A 176 -27.76 -9.79 -24.55
CA PHE A 176 -26.48 -9.71 -25.25
C PHE A 176 -26.79 -9.31 -26.70
N ILE A 177 -26.20 -8.22 -27.14
CA ILE A 177 -26.38 -7.66 -28.49
C ILE A 177 -25.12 -8.00 -29.26
N ASP A 178 -25.28 -8.67 -30.37
CA ASP A 178 -24.22 -8.97 -31.34
C ASP A 178 -24.72 -8.77 -32.79
N ASN A 179 -23.83 -8.94 -33.76
CA ASN A 179 -24.16 -8.80 -35.18
C ASN A 179 -25.24 -9.81 -35.67
N THR A 180 -25.53 -10.86 -34.89
CA THR A 180 -26.54 -11.88 -35.17
C THR A 180 -27.90 -11.57 -34.53
N GLY A 181 -27.99 -10.49 -33.75
CA GLY A 181 -29.22 -10.07 -33.08
C GLY A 181 -29.11 -10.02 -31.55
N VAL A 182 -30.25 -10.06 -30.89
CA VAL A 182 -30.32 -10.01 -29.40
C VAL A 182 -30.52 -11.39 -28.82
N LYS A 183 -29.58 -11.83 -28.00
CA LYS A 183 -29.67 -13.09 -27.27
C LYS A 183 -30.07 -12.80 -25.82
N ALA A 184 -31.17 -13.39 -25.35
CA ALA A 184 -31.57 -13.30 -23.95
C ALA A 184 -31.18 -14.57 -23.17
N ARG A 185 -30.70 -14.39 -21.97
CA ARG A 185 -30.43 -15.48 -21.00
C ARG A 185 -30.99 -15.11 -19.63
N ARG A 186 -31.48 -16.09 -18.93
CA ARG A 186 -31.97 -15.93 -17.56
C ARG A 186 -30.95 -16.51 -16.61
N PHE A 187 -30.50 -15.71 -15.64
CA PHE A 187 -29.60 -16.13 -14.58
C PHE A 187 -30.28 -16.09 -13.23
N SER A 188 -29.81 -16.90 -12.27
CA SER A 188 -30.16 -16.78 -10.86
C SER A 188 -28.97 -16.20 -10.09
N VAL A 189 -29.22 -15.26 -9.20
CA VAL A 189 -28.19 -14.64 -8.34
C VAL A 189 -27.75 -15.67 -7.30
N ALA A 190 -26.52 -16.20 -7.45
CA ALA A 190 -25.96 -17.20 -6.56
C ALA A 190 -25.14 -16.59 -5.42
N VAL A 191 -24.51 -15.45 -5.66
CA VAL A 191 -23.63 -14.77 -4.72
C VAL A 191 -23.73 -13.27 -4.88
N ILE A 192 -23.64 -12.58 -3.75
CA ILE A 192 -23.44 -11.13 -3.68
C ILE A 192 -22.10 -10.87 -2.97
N TYR A 193 -21.21 -10.12 -3.61
CA TYR A 193 -19.89 -9.74 -3.07
C TYR A 193 -19.75 -8.21 -2.98
N GLN A 194 -18.82 -7.70 -2.16
CA GLN A 194 -18.54 -6.27 -2.03
C GLN A 194 -17.05 -6.03 -1.80
N THR A 195 -16.38 -5.42 -2.79
CA THR A 195 -14.95 -5.10 -2.67
C THR A 195 -14.69 -3.63 -2.36
N ASN A 196 -15.69 -2.77 -2.55
CA ASN A 196 -15.57 -1.31 -2.51
C ASN A 196 -14.66 -0.72 -3.61
N LEU A 197 -14.33 -1.48 -4.65
CA LEU A 197 -13.64 -1.00 -5.84
C LEU A 197 -14.69 -0.63 -6.89
N SER A 198 -15.23 0.60 -6.78
CA SER A 198 -16.44 1.04 -7.49
C SER A 198 -16.37 0.87 -9.02
N GLN A 199 -15.16 0.98 -9.61
CA GLN A 199 -14.99 0.82 -11.06
C GLN A 199 -15.21 -0.62 -11.54
N TYR A 200 -15.03 -1.62 -10.66
CA TYR A 200 -15.31 -3.03 -10.94
C TYR A 200 -16.66 -3.46 -10.38
N ASP A 201 -16.96 -3.06 -9.13
CA ASP A 201 -18.21 -3.44 -8.46
C ASP A 201 -19.48 -3.00 -9.21
N LYS A 202 -19.41 -1.89 -9.97
CA LYS A 202 -20.56 -1.39 -10.74
C LYS A 202 -20.78 -2.07 -12.09
N VAL A 203 -19.78 -2.80 -12.61
CA VAL A 203 -19.83 -3.29 -13.99
C VAL A 203 -19.51 -4.77 -14.13
N THR A 204 -18.92 -5.44 -13.13
CA THR A 204 -18.44 -6.82 -13.29
C THR A 204 -19.38 -7.83 -12.66
N CYS A 205 -19.80 -8.82 -13.46
CA CYS A 205 -20.51 -10.01 -13.02
C CYS A 205 -19.70 -11.25 -13.39
N PHE A 206 -19.74 -12.30 -12.56
CA PHE A 206 -19.08 -13.58 -12.89
C PHE A 206 -20.11 -14.65 -13.27
N ILE A 207 -19.78 -15.41 -14.32
CA ILE A 207 -20.58 -16.53 -14.86
C ILE A 207 -19.64 -17.70 -15.21
N ASP A 208 -20.20 -18.83 -15.66
CA ASP A 208 -19.40 -19.93 -16.20
C ASP A 208 -18.64 -19.52 -17.46
N LEU A 209 -17.39 -19.98 -17.61
CA LEU A 209 -16.58 -19.79 -18.81
C LEU A 209 -17.29 -20.35 -20.05
N TYR A 210 -17.89 -21.56 -19.95
CA TYR A 210 -18.68 -22.16 -21.02
C TYR A 210 -19.78 -21.23 -21.54
N THR A 211 -20.52 -20.61 -20.62
CA THR A 211 -21.61 -19.68 -21.00
C THR A 211 -21.05 -18.45 -21.72
N ALA A 212 -19.95 -17.87 -21.25
CA ALA A 212 -19.34 -16.70 -21.85
C ALA A 212 -18.78 -16.98 -23.26
N VAL A 213 -18.10 -18.12 -23.44
CA VAL A 213 -17.57 -18.57 -24.73
C VAL A 213 -18.71 -18.79 -25.74
N LYS A 214 -19.79 -19.47 -25.33
CA LYS A 214 -20.99 -19.67 -26.19
C LYS A 214 -21.71 -18.37 -26.56
N LEU A 215 -21.79 -17.42 -25.62
CA LEU A 215 -22.40 -16.11 -25.88
C LEU A 215 -21.62 -15.30 -26.90
N ASN A 216 -20.30 -15.48 -26.94
CA ASN A 216 -19.42 -14.88 -27.94
C ASN A 216 -19.42 -15.63 -29.29
N ALA A 217 -20.04 -16.79 -29.36
CA ALA A 217 -19.97 -17.70 -30.52
C ALA A 217 -18.53 -18.13 -30.86
N TRP A 218 -17.69 -18.31 -29.82
CA TRP A 218 -16.30 -18.75 -29.94
C TRP A 218 -16.16 -20.27 -29.85
N GLU A 219 -15.03 -20.80 -30.33
CA GLU A 219 -14.68 -22.19 -30.21
C GLU A 219 -14.29 -22.53 -28.75
N THR A 220 -14.35 -23.80 -28.40
CA THR A 220 -14.14 -24.27 -27.02
C THR A 220 -12.73 -24.04 -26.49
N ASP A 221 -11.74 -23.87 -27.36
CA ASP A 221 -10.36 -23.55 -27.00
C ASP A 221 -10.01 -22.06 -27.15
N GLN A 222 -10.99 -21.23 -27.49
CA GLN A 222 -10.87 -19.77 -27.53
C GLN A 222 -11.37 -19.15 -26.22
N ALA A 223 -10.76 -18.04 -25.85
CA ALA A 223 -11.14 -17.21 -24.71
C ALA A 223 -10.80 -15.73 -24.97
N SER A 224 -11.20 -14.81 -24.11
CA SER A 224 -10.69 -13.45 -24.15
C SER A 224 -9.19 -13.39 -23.82
N GLY A 225 -8.72 -14.33 -23.02
CA GLY A 225 -7.33 -14.44 -22.64
C GLY A 225 -7.07 -15.34 -21.44
N ALA A 226 -5.87 -15.21 -20.90
CA ALA A 226 -5.46 -15.82 -19.64
C ALA A 226 -4.91 -14.78 -18.67
N GLU A 227 -5.18 -15.00 -17.40
CA GLU A 227 -4.68 -14.22 -16.28
C GLU A 227 -3.58 -15.00 -15.57
N LEU A 228 -2.47 -14.32 -15.30
CA LEU A 228 -1.29 -14.91 -14.68
C LEU A 228 -1.05 -14.25 -13.34
N THR A 229 -0.94 -15.07 -12.29
CA THR A 229 -0.49 -14.65 -10.97
C THR A 229 1.00 -14.93 -10.84
N VAL A 230 1.80 -13.94 -10.43
CA VAL A 230 3.24 -14.09 -10.19
C VAL A 230 3.51 -14.49 -8.73
N ASN A 231 4.68 -15.09 -8.49
CA ASN A 231 5.12 -15.46 -7.15
C ASN A 231 5.43 -14.24 -6.28
N ASP A 232 6.04 -13.20 -6.88
CA ASP A 232 6.52 -12.01 -6.22
C ASP A 232 6.16 -10.79 -7.07
N PHE A 233 5.38 -9.88 -6.51
CA PHE A 233 4.95 -8.66 -7.19
C PHE A 233 6.12 -7.69 -7.44
N ASP A 234 7.12 -7.67 -6.57
CA ASP A 234 8.27 -6.78 -6.72
C ASP A 234 9.15 -7.17 -7.92
N ARG A 235 8.96 -8.40 -8.44
CA ARG A 235 9.57 -8.91 -9.68
C ARG A 235 8.57 -9.03 -10.84
N LEU A 236 7.50 -8.24 -10.80
CA LEU A 236 6.47 -8.26 -11.84
C LEU A 236 7.07 -7.94 -13.21
N ASP A 237 7.89 -6.89 -13.32
CA ASP A 237 8.49 -6.44 -14.58
C ASP A 237 9.42 -7.50 -15.19
N ASP A 238 10.23 -8.19 -14.38
CA ASP A 238 11.08 -9.29 -14.83
C ASP A 238 10.24 -10.45 -15.38
N THR A 239 9.13 -10.78 -14.72
CA THR A 239 8.24 -11.86 -15.15
C THR A 239 7.45 -11.45 -16.38
N ALA A 240 6.97 -10.21 -16.44
CA ALA A 240 6.29 -9.65 -17.60
C ALA A 240 7.20 -9.66 -18.84
N ALA A 241 8.47 -9.26 -18.71
CA ALA A 241 9.45 -9.33 -19.80
C ALA A 241 9.63 -10.77 -20.33
N ARG A 242 9.64 -11.78 -19.45
CA ARG A 242 9.69 -13.20 -19.87
C ARG A 242 8.41 -13.62 -20.62
N VAL A 243 7.23 -13.18 -20.17
CA VAL A 243 5.96 -13.43 -20.85
C VAL A 243 5.98 -12.78 -22.23
N VAL A 244 6.36 -11.49 -22.31
CA VAL A 244 6.48 -10.75 -23.57
C VAL A 244 7.39 -11.49 -24.56
N ASN A 245 8.59 -11.89 -24.13
CA ASN A 245 9.54 -12.58 -24.99
C ASN A 245 9.06 -13.97 -25.44
N LYS A 246 8.23 -14.65 -24.64
CA LYS A 246 7.78 -16.01 -24.94
C LYS A 246 6.50 -16.05 -25.79
N VAL A 247 5.61 -15.08 -25.58
CA VAL A 247 4.23 -15.15 -26.08
C VAL A 247 3.87 -14.02 -27.05
N ASN A 248 4.32 -12.79 -26.78
CA ASN A 248 3.94 -11.65 -27.60
C ASN A 248 4.43 -11.81 -29.04
N ARG A 249 3.58 -11.35 -29.99
CA ARG A 249 3.80 -11.45 -31.44
C ARG A 249 3.80 -12.88 -31.99
N THR A 250 3.52 -13.90 -31.16
CA THR A 250 3.20 -15.22 -31.69
C THR A 250 1.78 -15.22 -32.22
N ILE A 251 1.52 -16.04 -33.24
CA ILE A 251 0.22 -16.13 -33.91
C ILE A 251 -0.40 -17.49 -33.53
N ASP A 252 -1.68 -17.48 -33.23
CA ASP A 252 -2.43 -18.71 -32.98
C ASP A 252 -2.88 -19.40 -34.29
N ARG A 253 -3.55 -20.55 -34.16
CA ARG A 253 -4.02 -21.31 -35.33
C ARG A 253 -5.13 -20.60 -36.12
N TYR A 254 -5.76 -19.59 -35.55
CA TYR A 254 -6.80 -18.77 -36.17
C TYR A 254 -6.27 -17.51 -36.85
N GLY A 255 -4.96 -17.26 -36.74
CA GLY A 255 -4.30 -16.07 -37.28
C GLY A 255 -4.27 -14.87 -36.33
N GLU A 256 -4.68 -15.06 -35.08
CA GLU A 256 -4.75 -14.00 -34.07
C GLU A 256 -3.40 -13.85 -33.31
N THR A 257 -3.06 -12.64 -32.98
CA THR A 257 -1.77 -12.31 -32.36
C THR A 257 -1.89 -12.14 -30.86
N TYR A 258 -1.02 -12.81 -30.11
CA TYR A 258 -0.93 -12.66 -28.65
C TYR A 258 -0.26 -11.36 -28.25
N SER A 259 -0.76 -10.77 -27.20
CA SER A 259 -0.15 -9.66 -26.48
C SER A 259 -0.36 -9.80 -24.99
N SER A 260 0.54 -9.22 -24.21
CA SER A 260 0.44 -9.24 -22.74
C SER A 260 0.53 -7.83 -22.18
N GLN A 261 -0.18 -7.59 -21.08
CA GLN A 261 -0.14 -6.35 -20.30
C GLN A 261 -0.06 -6.67 -18.83
N THR A 262 0.67 -5.86 -18.09
CA THR A 262 0.72 -5.89 -16.64
C THR A 262 -0.53 -5.21 -16.05
N ILE A 263 -0.83 -5.52 -14.79
CA ILE A 263 -1.92 -4.87 -14.07
C ILE A 263 -1.71 -3.35 -13.94
N GLN A 264 -0.43 -2.92 -13.91
CA GLN A 264 -0.06 -1.50 -13.87
C GLN A 264 -0.39 -0.81 -15.19
N GLU A 265 -0.12 -1.44 -16.33
CA GLU A 265 -0.47 -0.94 -17.65
C GLU A 265 -1.98 -0.93 -17.91
N MET A 266 -2.71 -1.89 -17.35
CA MET A 266 -4.19 -1.93 -17.46
C MET A 266 -4.88 -0.89 -16.58
N ASN A 267 -4.26 -0.49 -15.45
CA ASN A 267 -4.83 0.45 -14.49
C ASN A 267 -3.87 1.62 -14.16
N PRO A 268 -3.37 2.36 -15.17
CA PRO A 268 -2.32 3.35 -14.96
C PRO A 268 -2.73 4.46 -14.00
N GLN A 269 -4.00 4.84 -13.98
CA GLN A 269 -4.51 5.89 -13.08
C GLN A 269 -4.40 5.49 -11.60
N ILE A 270 -4.74 4.24 -11.27
CA ILE A 270 -4.66 3.74 -9.89
C ILE A 270 -3.20 3.65 -9.45
N PHE A 271 -2.33 3.07 -10.28
CA PHE A 271 -0.93 2.89 -9.92
C PHE A 271 -0.17 4.22 -9.86
N SER A 272 -0.42 5.16 -10.80
CA SER A 272 0.13 6.52 -10.71
C SER A 272 -0.31 7.25 -9.43
N TRP A 273 -1.57 7.07 -9.00
CA TRP A 273 -2.03 7.62 -7.73
C TRP A 273 -1.32 6.98 -6.53
N LEU A 274 -1.08 5.65 -6.55
CA LEU A 274 -0.31 4.98 -5.50
C LEU A 274 1.15 5.46 -5.44
N ASP A 275 1.76 5.77 -6.58
CA ASP A 275 3.12 6.31 -6.64
C ASP A 275 3.21 7.74 -6.08
N LEU A 276 2.16 8.56 -6.27
CA LEU A 276 2.07 9.86 -5.61
C LEU A 276 2.05 9.77 -4.08
N LEU A 277 1.52 8.69 -3.51
CA LEU A 277 1.57 8.47 -2.06
C LEU A 277 3.01 8.30 -1.56
N ASP A 278 3.89 7.67 -2.33
CA ASP A 278 5.31 7.54 -1.98
C ASP A 278 5.99 8.91 -1.92
N LEU A 279 5.73 9.77 -2.91
CA LEU A 279 6.26 11.14 -2.90
C LEU A 279 5.82 11.91 -1.66
N ASN A 280 4.54 11.80 -1.30
CA ASN A 280 3.99 12.44 -0.09
C ASN A 280 4.70 11.96 1.18
N VAL A 281 4.99 10.66 1.29
CA VAL A 281 5.75 10.11 2.43
C VAL A 281 7.14 10.72 2.49
N TRP A 282 7.88 10.79 1.39
CA TRP A 282 9.21 11.38 1.37
C TRP A 282 9.21 12.84 1.81
N ILE A 283 8.20 13.62 1.36
CA ILE A 283 8.02 15.02 1.78
C ILE A 283 7.74 15.08 3.29
N ILE A 284 6.84 14.27 3.82
CA ILE A 284 6.51 14.24 5.25
C ILE A 284 7.72 13.83 6.07
N LEU A 285 8.47 12.81 5.67
CA LEU A 285 9.68 12.37 6.35
C LEU A 285 10.73 13.48 6.39
N GLY A 286 11.00 14.14 5.26
CA GLY A 286 11.94 15.26 5.18
C GLY A 286 11.54 16.44 6.07
N LEU A 287 10.26 16.79 6.04
CA LEU A 287 9.72 17.88 6.87
C LEU A 287 9.81 17.55 8.36
N MET A 288 9.41 16.35 8.77
CA MET A 288 9.45 15.93 10.18
C MET A 288 10.87 15.81 10.71
N LEU A 289 11.81 15.30 9.91
CA LEU A 289 13.23 15.30 10.26
C LEU A 289 13.80 16.70 10.41
N SER A 290 13.39 17.64 9.55
CA SER A 290 13.79 19.06 9.62
C SER A 290 13.26 19.71 10.90
N VAL A 291 11.98 19.52 11.21
CA VAL A 291 11.36 20.05 12.44
C VAL A 291 12.02 19.45 13.69
N ALA A 292 12.24 18.14 13.73
CA ALA A 292 12.94 17.50 14.83
C ALA A 292 14.37 18.04 14.96
N GLY A 293 15.09 18.23 13.86
CA GLY A 293 16.43 18.78 13.82
C GLY A 293 16.50 20.21 14.39
N VAL A 294 15.63 21.12 13.92
CA VAL A 294 15.57 22.52 14.40
C VAL A 294 15.21 22.56 15.90
N THR A 295 14.24 21.77 16.32
CA THR A 295 13.84 21.67 17.73
C THR A 295 15.00 21.18 18.63
N MET A 296 15.76 20.21 18.15
CA MET A 296 16.93 19.67 18.86
C MET A 296 18.09 20.69 18.90
N ILE A 297 18.33 21.41 17.80
CA ILE A 297 19.33 22.51 17.77
C ILE A 297 18.98 23.54 18.83
N SER A 298 17.74 24.02 18.85
CA SER A 298 17.27 25.01 19.82
C SER A 298 17.39 24.52 21.25
N GLY A 299 16.98 23.27 21.51
CA GLY A 299 17.11 22.63 22.82
C GLY A 299 18.56 22.51 23.28
N LEU A 300 19.49 22.09 22.39
CA LEU A 300 20.91 21.97 22.72
C LEU A 300 21.55 23.35 22.99
N LEU A 301 21.19 24.36 22.19
CA LEU A 301 21.69 25.74 22.37
C LEU A 301 21.28 26.31 23.73
N ILE A 302 20.01 26.14 24.13
CA ILE A 302 19.50 26.58 25.42
C ILE A 302 20.29 25.91 26.54
N ILE A 303 20.47 24.60 26.48
CA ILE A 303 21.22 23.82 27.48
C ILE A 303 22.69 24.27 27.56
N ILE A 304 23.35 24.51 26.43
CA ILE A 304 24.73 25.00 26.39
C ILE A 304 24.83 26.38 27.08
N LEU A 305 23.88 27.28 26.79
CA LEU A 305 23.86 28.65 27.38
C LEU A 305 23.61 28.58 28.89
N GLU A 306 22.71 27.77 29.36
CA GLU A 306 22.41 27.60 30.80
C GLU A 306 23.55 26.94 31.57
N ARG A 307 24.41 26.19 30.88
CA ARG A 307 25.56 25.48 31.50
C ARG A 307 26.90 26.14 31.22
N THR A 308 26.90 27.43 30.83
CA THR A 308 28.13 28.16 30.51
C THR A 308 29.10 28.23 31.70
N ALA A 309 28.64 28.46 32.92
CA ALA A 309 29.47 28.47 34.12
C ALA A 309 30.16 27.09 34.32
N MET A 310 29.42 26.01 34.21
CA MET A 310 30.00 24.63 34.31
C MET A 310 31.04 24.40 33.22
N ILE A 311 30.78 24.86 31.96
CA ILE A 311 31.72 24.73 30.83
C ILE A 311 32.99 25.54 31.14
N GLY A 312 32.85 26.77 31.71
CA GLY A 312 33.95 27.63 32.13
C GLY A 312 34.84 26.93 33.18
N ILE A 313 34.25 26.37 34.21
CA ILE A 313 34.98 25.61 35.27
C ILE A 313 35.73 24.42 34.69
N LEU A 314 35.05 23.61 33.82
CA LEU A 314 35.70 22.45 33.18
C LEU A 314 36.89 22.86 32.32
N LYS A 315 36.80 24.00 31.59
CA LYS A 315 37.91 24.53 30.81
C LYS A 315 39.05 25.05 31.68
N ALA A 316 38.73 25.71 32.79
CA ALA A 316 39.72 26.23 33.74
C ALA A 316 40.52 25.09 34.39
N VAL A 317 39.91 23.91 34.66
CA VAL A 317 40.55 22.70 35.14
C VAL A 317 41.30 21.94 34.04
N GLY A 318 41.30 22.43 32.77
CA GLY A 318 42.06 21.86 31.67
C GLY A 318 41.33 20.86 30.82
N ALA A 319 40.00 20.77 30.88
CA ALA A 319 39.24 19.89 30.01
C ALA A 319 39.30 20.33 28.53
N ARG A 320 39.61 19.38 27.64
CA ARG A 320 39.68 19.65 26.18
C ARG A 320 38.27 19.94 25.62
N ASN A 321 38.19 20.87 24.65
CA ASN A 321 36.93 21.22 23.97
C ASN A 321 36.20 19.99 23.40
N VAL A 322 36.95 18.99 22.89
CA VAL A 322 36.40 17.74 22.37
C VAL A 322 35.70 16.92 23.46
N THR A 323 36.25 16.89 24.67
CA THR A 323 35.64 16.20 25.82
C THR A 323 34.32 16.82 26.19
N ILE A 324 34.27 18.14 26.29
CA ILE A 324 33.04 18.87 26.61
C ILE A 324 31.99 18.70 25.50
N ARG A 325 32.36 18.83 24.22
CA ARG A 325 31.47 18.58 23.07
C ARG A 325 30.87 17.19 23.12
N ARG A 326 31.69 16.14 23.34
CA ARG A 326 31.21 14.75 23.45
C ARG A 326 30.24 14.59 24.62
N THR A 327 30.42 15.31 25.73
CA THR A 327 29.48 15.30 26.86
C THR A 327 28.09 15.80 26.44
N PHE A 328 28.02 16.93 25.74
CA PHE A 328 26.74 17.47 25.27
C PHE A 328 26.10 16.62 24.15
N LEU A 329 26.90 15.98 23.28
CA LEU A 329 26.38 15.04 22.30
C LEU A 329 25.79 13.79 22.98
N TRP A 330 26.43 13.24 24.00
CA TRP A 330 25.85 12.12 24.78
C TRP A 330 24.58 12.53 25.53
N PHE A 331 24.55 13.74 26.07
CA PHE A 331 23.34 14.29 26.69
C PHE A 331 22.19 14.38 25.66
N ALA A 332 22.48 14.85 24.45
CA ALA A 332 21.52 14.89 23.36
C ALA A 332 21.02 13.49 22.96
N VAL A 333 21.92 12.48 22.88
CA VAL A 333 21.53 11.09 22.61
C VAL A 333 20.55 10.56 23.66
N PHE A 334 20.73 10.86 24.94
CA PHE A 334 19.77 10.49 25.99
C PHE A 334 18.41 11.18 25.81
N THR A 335 18.43 12.46 25.45
CA THR A 335 17.21 13.23 25.20
C THR A 335 16.44 12.72 23.98
N ILE A 336 17.17 12.47 22.86
CA ILE A 336 16.63 11.85 21.65
C ILE A 336 16.06 10.46 21.96
N GLY A 337 16.83 9.61 22.65
CA GLY A 337 16.40 8.25 23.01
C GLY A 337 15.08 8.23 23.79
N LYS A 338 14.92 9.16 24.75
CA LYS A 338 13.65 9.31 25.49
C LYS A 338 12.52 9.81 24.59
N GLY A 339 12.78 10.76 23.70
CA GLY A 339 11.82 11.23 22.71
C GLY A 339 11.38 10.11 21.78
N MET A 340 12.34 9.32 21.30
CA MET A 340 12.06 8.16 20.43
C MET A 340 11.24 7.07 21.15
N LEU A 341 11.53 6.78 22.42
CA LEU A 341 10.71 5.82 23.18
C LEU A 341 9.25 6.28 23.28
N ILE A 342 9.02 7.54 23.61
CA ILE A 342 7.68 8.12 23.69
C ILE A 342 7.03 8.15 22.30
N GLY A 343 7.78 8.55 21.27
CA GLY A 343 7.30 8.60 19.88
C GLY A 343 6.90 7.24 19.33
N ASN A 344 7.70 6.20 19.61
CA ASN A 344 7.35 4.81 19.27
C ASN A 344 6.08 4.37 20.00
N LEU A 345 5.97 4.64 21.32
CA LEU A 345 4.79 4.25 22.09
C LEU A 345 3.51 4.89 21.54
N ILE A 346 3.57 6.20 21.24
CA ILE A 346 2.43 6.94 20.66
C ILE A 346 2.15 6.45 19.25
N GLY A 347 3.16 6.38 18.36
CA GLY A 347 2.99 5.98 16.97
C GLY A 347 2.45 4.56 16.84
N MET A 348 3.06 3.59 17.52
CA MET A 348 2.58 2.20 17.54
C MET A 348 1.21 2.08 18.17
N GLY A 349 0.93 2.85 19.24
CA GLY A 349 -0.39 2.89 19.88
C GLY A 349 -1.48 3.37 18.92
N LEU A 350 -1.21 4.43 18.15
CA LEU A 350 -2.15 4.95 17.13
C LEU A 350 -2.36 3.96 15.99
N ILE A 351 -1.29 3.33 15.50
CA ILE A 351 -1.38 2.30 14.45
C ILE A 351 -2.22 1.11 14.95
N ALA A 352 -1.96 0.61 16.15
CA ALA A 352 -2.71 -0.48 16.74
C ALA A 352 -4.18 -0.09 16.98
N LEU A 353 -4.44 1.10 17.50
CA LEU A 353 -5.80 1.62 17.69
C LEU A 353 -6.56 1.64 16.37
N GLN A 354 -5.98 2.20 15.31
CA GLN A 354 -6.61 2.24 13.99
C GLN A 354 -6.81 0.83 13.41
N HIS A 355 -5.84 -0.06 13.56
CA HIS A 355 -5.93 -1.43 13.05
C HIS A 355 -7.09 -2.22 13.67
N TYR A 356 -7.28 -2.13 15.01
CA TYR A 356 -8.32 -2.90 15.70
C TYR A 356 -9.69 -2.23 15.70
N THR A 357 -9.76 -0.89 15.71
CA THR A 357 -11.03 -0.17 15.83
C THR A 357 -11.56 0.37 14.50
N GLY A 358 -10.68 0.57 13.48
CA GLY A 358 -11.08 1.23 12.24
C GLY A 358 -11.69 2.61 12.46
N LEU A 359 -11.19 3.36 13.46
CA LEU A 359 -11.76 4.60 13.95
C LEU A 359 -11.89 5.66 12.85
N VAL A 360 -10.87 5.77 12.00
CA VAL A 360 -10.88 6.69 10.87
C VAL A 360 -11.50 5.98 9.67
N LYS A 361 -12.76 6.34 9.39
CA LYS A 361 -13.52 5.83 8.25
C LYS A 361 -13.28 6.70 7.02
N LEU A 362 -13.32 6.08 5.85
CA LEU A 362 -13.18 6.74 4.55
C LEU A 362 -14.41 6.45 3.68
N ASN A 363 -14.62 7.31 2.69
CA ASN A 363 -15.65 7.07 1.69
C ASN A 363 -15.13 6.04 0.65
N PRO A 364 -15.73 4.83 0.57
CA PRO A 364 -15.29 3.80 -0.35
C PRO A 364 -15.35 4.20 -1.83
N ALA A 365 -16.26 5.09 -2.20
CA ALA A 365 -16.41 5.56 -3.58
C ALA A 365 -15.20 6.38 -4.06
N THR A 366 -14.50 7.06 -3.14
CA THR A 366 -13.34 7.91 -3.45
C THR A 366 -12.02 7.23 -3.17
N TYR A 367 -11.93 6.50 -2.05
CA TYR A 367 -10.67 5.92 -1.56
C TYR A 367 -10.56 4.40 -1.75
N TYR A 368 -11.59 3.75 -2.31
CA TYR A 368 -11.65 2.30 -2.54
C TYR A 368 -11.57 1.43 -1.28
N VAL A 369 -11.57 2.04 -0.10
CA VAL A 369 -11.53 1.38 1.21
C VAL A 369 -12.48 2.07 2.18
N SER A 370 -13.09 1.31 3.09
CA SER A 370 -14.04 1.83 4.10
C SER A 370 -13.38 2.44 5.33
N THR A 371 -12.13 2.04 5.60
CA THR A 371 -11.34 2.53 6.75
C THR A 371 -9.90 2.75 6.30
N VAL A 372 -9.18 3.66 6.97
CA VAL A 372 -7.75 3.87 6.69
C VAL A 372 -6.99 2.56 6.97
N PRO A 373 -6.44 1.91 5.94
CA PRO A 373 -5.65 0.71 6.14
C PRO A 373 -4.28 1.10 6.73
N VAL A 374 -3.84 0.36 7.73
CA VAL A 374 -2.53 0.52 8.37
C VAL A 374 -1.80 -0.80 8.35
N GLU A 375 -0.52 -0.76 7.98
CA GLU A 375 0.32 -1.95 7.94
C GLU A 375 1.62 -1.68 8.71
N PHE A 376 1.97 -2.59 9.62
CA PHE A 376 3.19 -2.50 10.38
C PHE A 376 4.28 -3.36 9.74
N ASN A 377 5.37 -2.73 9.31
CA ASN A 377 6.55 -3.41 8.80
C ASN A 377 7.73 -3.18 9.76
N LEU A 378 8.21 -4.28 10.38
CA LEU A 378 9.29 -4.24 11.37
C LEU A 378 10.60 -3.66 10.80
N LEU A 379 10.94 -3.98 9.55
CA LEU A 379 12.16 -3.50 8.93
C LEU A 379 12.10 -1.98 8.70
N VAL A 380 10.99 -1.49 8.20
CA VAL A 380 10.77 -0.05 7.99
C VAL A 380 10.74 0.70 9.31
N TRP A 381 10.10 0.14 10.34
CA TRP A 381 10.12 0.68 11.70
C TRP A 381 11.55 0.82 12.23
N LEU A 382 12.37 -0.23 12.09
CA LEU A 382 13.78 -0.20 12.51
C LEU A 382 14.57 0.86 11.75
N LEU A 383 14.42 0.91 10.41
CA LEU A 383 15.10 1.90 9.57
C LEU A 383 14.74 3.34 9.94
N LEU A 384 13.46 3.63 10.20
CA LEU A 384 13.01 4.95 10.64
C LEU A 384 13.62 5.34 11.98
N ASN A 385 13.69 4.42 12.93
CA ASN A 385 14.31 4.67 14.24
C ASN A 385 15.82 4.95 14.10
N VAL A 386 16.54 4.12 13.33
CA VAL A 386 17.97 4.31 13.10
C VAL A 386 18.23 5.61 12.36
N ALA A 387 17.48 5.90 11.29
CA ALA A 387 17.61 7.13 10.52
C ALA A 387 17.34 8.38 11.39
N THR A 388 16.28 8.36 12.18
CA THR A 388 15.93 9.47 13.09
C THR A 388 17.07 9.72 14.09
N LEU A 389 17.61 8.65 14.69
CA LEU A 389 18.73 8.79 15.63
C LEU A 389 19.98 9.36 14.96
N LEU A 390 20.39 8.80 13.83
CA LEU A 390 21.60 9.21 13.11
C LEU A 390 21.49 10.66 12.62
N ILE A 391 20.38 11.03 11.99
CA ILE A 391 20.16 12.38 11.46
C ILE A 391 20.10 13.40 12.60
N SER A 392 19.37 13.10 13.69
CA SER A 392 19.29 13.96 14.86
C SER A 392 20.65 14.19 15.50
N VAL A 393 21.47 13.16 15.66
CA VAL A 393 22.84 13.31 16.19
C VAL A 393 23.73 14.08 15.22
N PHE A 394 23.62 13.82 13.91
CA PHE A 394 24.41 14.52 12.89
C PHE A 394 24.12 16.02 12.88
N VAL A 395 22.86 16.41 12.94
CA VAL A 395 22.41 17.81 12.97
C VAL A 395 22.96 18.56 14.18
N LEU A 396 23.16 17.87 15.32
CA LEU A 396 23.68 18.47 16.54
C LEU A 396 25.21 18.67 16.56
N ILE A 397 25.93 18.12 15.60
CA ILE A 397 27.38 18.35 15.50
C ILE A 397 27.69 19.84 15.31
N ALA A 398 26.95 20.52 14.42
CA ALA A 398 27.19 21.95 14.13
C ALA A 398 27.01 22.86 15.37
N PRO A 399 25.87 22.85 16.09
CA PRO A 399 25.71 23.66 17.29
C PRO A 399 26.67 23.29 18.43
N SER A 400 27.13 22.04 18.49
CA SER A 400 28.11 21.63 19.50
C SER A 400 29.44 22.37 19.41
N TYR A 401 29.80 22.95 18.25
CA TYR A 401 31.01 23.79 18.10
C TYR A 401 30.93 25.09 18.87
N LEU A 402 29.74 25.61 19.22
CA LEU A 402 29.61 26.80 20.06
C LEU A 402 30.26 26.64 21.43
N VAL A 403 30.32 25.42 21.97
CA VAL A 403 31.04 25.10 23.21
C VAL A 403 32.51 25.54 23.14
N SER A 404 33.15 25.46 21.97
CA SER A 404 34.54 25.87 21.82
C SER A 404 34.75 27.40 21.90
N LYS A 405 33.73 28.20 21.56
CA LYS A 405 33.77 29.69 21.58
C LYS A 405 33.56 30.30 22.96
N ILE A 406 33.11 29.51 23.95
CA ILE A 406 32.87 30.01 25.33
C ILE A 406 34.22 30.25 26.01
N ASN A 407 34.49 31.53 26.40
CA ASN A 407 35.69 31.90 27.12
C ASN A 407 35.55 31.68 28.64
N PRO A 408 36.49 30.98 29.33
CA PRO A 408 36.42 30.75 30.75
C PRO A 408 36.35 32.02 31.59
N ALA A 409 37.10 33.05 31.23
CA ALA A 409 37.20 34.29 32.01
C ALA A 409 35.88 35.08 32.07
N THR A 410 35.09 35.07 30.94
CA THR A 410 33.79 35.78 30.91
C THR A 410 32.68 34.94 31.55
N SER A 411 32.78 33.63 31.46
CA SER A 411 31.72 32.69 31.96
C SER A 411 31.66 32.61 33.48
N MET A 412 32.75 32.91 34.21
CA MET A 412 32.80 32.87 35.68
C MET A 412 32.47 34.24 36.33
N ARG A 413 32.25 35.31 35.53
CA ARG A 413 32.00 36.68 36.02
C ARG A 413 30.50 37.02 36.13
N TYR A 414 29.63 36.18 35.67
CA TYR A 414 28.17 36.32 35.73
C TYR A 414 27.61 35.38 36.83
N GLU A 415 27.73 35.76 38.10
CA GLU A 415 26.86 35.46 39.21
C GLU A 415 26.39 36.77 39.83
#